data_a75ff88d99abc99d76eb1c0bddcb8890
#
_entry.id   a75ff88d99abc99d76eb1c0bddcb8890
#
_cell.length_a   1.000
_cell.length_b   1.000
_cell.length_c   1.000
_cell.angle_alpha   90.00
_cell.angle_beta   90.00
_cell.angle_gamma   90.00
#
_symmetry.space_group_name_H-M   'P 1'
#
loop_
_entity.id
_entity.type
_entity.pdbx_description
1 polymer ?
#
loop_
_entity_poly.entity_id
_entity_poly.type
_entity_poly.pdbx_seq_one_letter_code
_entity_poly.pdbx_strand_id
1 'polypeptide(L)'
;PWPDDFSEIVKWQWKEKLIPYWKEKVAFAKEHGVHKFALEMHPGFCVYHTESLLRLRRAVGEQIGANLDPSHLIWQGIDPAYAIRVLGKAGAIFHFHAKDTKVDKYNTMLNGVLDTKPYGDEINRSWIFRSCGYGNDYAYWKDMVSNLVMTGYDHVLSIEHEDSLMTVEEGLDKAITFLKEVLTHEKLDK
;
A
#
# COMPACT_ATOMS: atom_id res chain seq x y z
N PRO A 1 -17.55 -19.20 0.23
CA PRO A 1 -16.50 -19.60 -0.68
C PRO A 1 -16.65 -18.90 -2.02
N TRP A 2 -15.55 -18.78 -2.71
CA TRP A 2 -15.51 -18.25 -4.06
C TRP A 2 -16.17 -19.24 -5.04
N PRO A 3 -16.79 -18.76 -6.14
CA PRO A 3 -17.24 -19.64 -7.19
C PRO A 3 -16.13 -20.58 -7.70
N ASP A 4 -16.45 -21.79 -8.10
CA ASP A 4 -15.44 -22.79 -8.50
C ASP A 4 -14.58 -22.33 -9.70
N ASP A 5 -15.15 -21.50 -10.58
CA ASP A 5 -14.45 -20.93 -11.74
C ASP A 5 -13.69 -19.62 -11.44
N PHE A 6 -13.74 -19.11 -10.19
CA PHE A 6 -13.13 -17.82 -9.85
C PHE A 6 -11.64 -17.78 -10.18
N SER A 7 -10.90 -18.86 -9.88
CA SER A 7 -9.47 -18.93 -10.18
C SER A 7 -9.18 -18.86 -11.69
N GLU A 8 -10.03 -19.44 -12.52
CA GLU A 8 -9.90 -19.40 -13.98
C GLU A 8 -10.24 -18.01 -14.53
N ILE A 9 -11.26 -17.35 -13.95
CA ILE A 9 -11.59 -15.95 -14.28
C ILE A 9 -10.40 -15.04 -13.97
N VAL A 10 -9.79 -15.18 -12.78
CA VAL A 10 -8.59 -14.38 -12.41
C VAL A 10 -7.42 -14.67 -13.36
N LYS A 11 -7.17 -15.95 -13.71
CA LYS A 11 -6.13 -16.30 -14.69
C LYS A 11 -6.38 -15.63 -16.04
N TRP A 12 -7.62 -15.68 -16.53
CA TRP A 12 -8.01 -15.03 -17.78
C TRP A 12 -7.82 -13.50 -17.71
N GLN A 13 -8.26 -12.84 -16.64
CA GLN A 13 -8.06 -11.40 -16.43
C GLN A 13 -6.58 -11.03 -16.53
N TRP A 14 -5.72 -11.80 -15.87
CA TRP A 14 -4.27 -11.55 -15.89
C TRP A 14 -3.67 -11.77 -17.28
N LYS A 15 -3.96 -12.89 -17.90
CA LYS A 15 -3.33 -13.31 -19.15
C LYS A 15 -3.82 -12.50 -20.34
N GLU A 16 -5.15 -12.31 -20.44
CA GLU A 16 -5.78 -11.76 -21.64
C GLU A 16 -6.04 -10.25 -21.55
N LYS A 17 -6.01 -9.65 -20.35
CA LYS A 17 -6.29 -8.23 -20.17
C LYS A 17 -5.12 -7.49 -19.50
N LEU A 18 -4.76 -7.83 -18.28
CA LEU A 18 -3.86 -7.02 -17.47
C LEU A 18 -2.44 -6.98 -18.04
N ILE A 19 -1.84 -8.14 -18.30
CA ILE A 19 -0.46 -8.21 -18.79
C ILE A 19 -0.32 -7.58 -20.18
N PRO A 20 -1.17 -7.88 -21.18
CA PRO A 20 -1.08 -7.22 -22.50
C PRO A 20 -1.25 -5.70 -22.40
N TYR A 21 -2.22 -5.22 -21.62
CA TYR A 21 -2.42 -3.78 -21.38
C TYR A 21 -1.16 -3.11 -20.84
N TRP A 22 -0.57 -3.65 -19.78
CA TRP A 22 0.60 -3.03 -19.17
C TRP A 22 1.85 -3.12 -20.05
N LYS A 23 2.03 -4.18 -20.84
CA LYS A 23 3.11 -4.26 -21.82
C LYS A 23 3.01 -3.15 -22.85
N GLU A 24 1.84 -2.90 -23.41
CA GLU A 24 1.57 -1.82 -24.35
C GLU A 24 1.82 -0.45 -23.70
N LYS A 25 1.26 -0.21 -22.50
CA LYS A 25 1.41 1.09 -21.81
C LYS A 25 2.84 1.41 -21.42
N VAL A 26 3.58 0.41 -20.95
CA VAL A 26 5.01 0.59 -20.61
C VAL A 26 5.84 0.88 -21.86
N ALA A 27 5.59 0.20 -22.98
CA ALA A 27 6.28 0.47 -24.24
C ALA A 27 6.01 1.92 -24.73
N PHE A 28 4.74 2.31 -24.80
CA PHE A 28 4.33 3.65 -25.17
C PHE A 28 4.95 4.73 -24.27
N ALA A 29 4.88 4.54 -22.97
CA ALA A 29 5.41 5.50 -22.00
C ALA A 29 6.94 5.67 -22.11
N LYS A 30 7.65 4.58 -22.36
CA LYS A 30 9.10 4.60 -22.56
C LYS A 30 9.50 5.47 -23.76
N GLU A 31 8.76 5.42 -24.86
CA GLU A 31 8.95 6.28 -26.03
C GLU A 31 8.73 7.77 -25.71
N HIS A 32 7.99 8.07 -24.64
CA HIS A 32 7.68 9.42 -24.17
C HIS A 32 8.49 9.82 -22.92
N GLY A 33 9.56 9.10 -22.59
CA GLY A 33 10.46 9.43 -21.48
C GLY A 33 9.94 9.05 -20.09
N VAL A 34 8.84 8.28 -19.99
CA VAL A 34 8.32 7.78 -18.71
C VAL A 34 8.81 6.36 -18.48
N HIS A 35 9.56 6.16 -17.38
CA HIS A 35 10.26 4.90 -17.11
C HIS A 35 9.79 4.18 -15.86
N LYS A 36 8.85 4.73 -15.09
CA LYS A 36 8.34 4.14 -13.85
C LYS A 36 6.83 4.31 -13.74
N PHE A 37 6.15 3.24 -13.34
CA PHE A 37 4.75 3.23 -12.96
C PHE A 37 4.65 2.74 -11.52
N ALA A 38 4.23 3.61 -10.63
CA ALA A 38 4.01 3.30 -9.23
C ALA A 38 2.54 2.91 -9.01
N LEU A 39 2.27 1.61 -8.95
CA LEU A 39 0.92 1.09 -8.76
C LEU A 39 0.58 1.04 -7.27
N GLU A 40 -0.56 1.59 -6.92
CA GLU A 40 -1.12 1.40 -5.59
C GLU A 40 -1.75 0.00 -5.49
N MET A 41 -1.31 -0.77 -4.50
CA MET A 41 -1.82 -2.10 -4.23
C MET A 41 -3.11 -2.00 -3.42
N HIS A 42 -4.23 -1.92 -4.12
CA HIS A 42 -5.53 -1.69 -3.51
C HIS A 42 -6.43 -2.94 -3.63
N PRO A 43 -7.04 -3.44 -2.55
CA PRO A 43 -8.02 -4.53 -2.61
C PRO A 43 -9.18 -4.21 -3.56
N GLY A 44 -9.62 -5.22 -4.29
CA GLY A 44 -10.59 -5.07 -5.39
C GLY A 44 -9.94 -4.93 -6.77
N PHE A 45 -8.64 -4.65 -6.84
CA PHE A 45 -7.87 -4.66 -8.09
C PHE A 45 -7.13 -5.98 -8.30
N CYS A 46 -6.66 -6.24 -9.52
CA CYS A 46 -5.83 -7.42 -9.78
C CYS A 46 -4.48 -7.38 -9.05
N VAL A 47 -3.95 -6.18 -8.83
CA VAL A 47 -2.71 -5.94 -8.06
C VAL A 47 -3.09 -5.32 -6.73
N TYR A 48 -3.11 -6.12 -5.66
CA TYR A 48 -3.59 -5.68 -4.35
C TYR A 48 -2.67 -6.10 -3.18
N HIS A 49 -1.61 -6.84 -3.45
CA HIS A 49 -0.62 -7.25 -2.46
C HIS A 49 0.75 -7.50 -3.10
N THR A 50 1.77 -7.68 -2.29
CA THR A 50 3.18 -7.83 -2.67
C THR A 50 3.39 -8.86 -3.79
N GLU A 51 2.80 -10.06 -3.67
CA GLU A 51 2.98 -11.11 -4.67
C GLU A 51 2.37 -10.72 -6.02
N SER A 52 1.16 -10.13 -6.03
CA SER A 52 0.50 -9.70 -7.26
C SER A 52 1.27 -8.59 -7.97
N LEU A 53 1.86 -7.64 -7.22
CA LEU A 53 2.73 -6.62 -7.81
C LEU A 53 3.98 -7.24 -8.44
N LEU A 54 4.67 -8.10 -7.73
CA LEU A 54 5.87 -8.78 -8.25
C LEU A 54 5.56 -9.71 -9.43
N ARG A 55 4.38 -10.33 -9.44
CA ARG A 55 3.88 -11.10 -10.60
C ARG A 55 3.74 -10.21 -11.82
N LEU A 56 3.11 -9.03 -11.69
CA LEU A 56 2.97 -8.10 -12.81
C LEU A 56 4.34 -7.59 -13.27
N ARG A 57 5.22 -7.18 -12.34
CA ARG A 57 6.58 -6.72 -12.62
C ARG A 57 7.38 -7.78 -13.39
N ARG A 58 7.35 -9.05 -12.99
CA ARG A 58 8.01 -10.15 -13.72
C ARG A 58 7.45 -10.35 -15.13
N ALA A 59 6.16 -10.13 -15.33
CA ALA A 59 5.51 -10.32 -16.64
C ALA A 59 5.69 -9.16 -17.61
N VAL A 60 5.84 -7.94 -17.11
CA VAL A 60 5.86 -6.69 -17.90
C VAL A 60 7.26 -6.08 -17.95
N GLY A 61 7.94 -5.95 -16.81
CA GLY A 61 9.27 -5.36 -16.73
C GLY A 61 9.48 -4.52 -15.46
N GLU A 62 10.70 -4.07 -15.27
CA GLU A 62 11.13 -3.31 -14.09
C GLU A 62 10.51 -1.91 -13.97
N GLN A 63 9.84 -1.44 -15.01
CA GLN A 63 9.08 -0.18 -14.99
C GLN A 63 7.85 -0.24 -14.05
N ILE A 64 7.38 -1.45 -13.72
CA ILE A 64 6.29 -1.66 -12.76
C ILE A 64 6.86 -1.70 -11.35
N GLY A 65 6.35 -0.86 -10.48
CA GLY A 65 6.68 -0.83 -9.06
C GLY A 65 5.49 -0.38 -8.22
N ALA A 66 5.69 -0.24 -6.91
CA ALA A 66 4.67 0.15 -5.96
C ALA A 66 4.66 1.67 -5.71
N ASN A 67 3.50 2.27 -5.69
CA ASN A 67 3.13 3.26 -4.73
C ASN A 67 2.64 2.49 -3.51
N LEU A 68 3.50 2.31 -2.51
CA LEU A 68 3.20 1.46 -1.37
C LEU A 68 2.37 2.25 -0.37
N ASP A 69 1.11 1.86 -0.21
CA ASP A 69 0.24 2.34 0.85
C ASP A 69 0.09 1.24 1.91
N PRO A 70 0.66 1.43 3.11
CA PRO A 70 0.58 0.43 4.17
C PRO A 70 -0.85 0.23 4.67
N SER A 71 -1.70 1.25 4.59
CA SER A 71 -3.06 1.19 5.10
C SER A 71 -3.88 0.07 4.46
N HIS A 72 -3.71 -0.16 3.15
CA HIS A 72 -4.38 -1.22 2.42
C HIS A 72 -3.84 -2.63 2.76
N LEU A 73 -2.59 -2.72 3.20
CA LEU A 73 -2.00 -3.99 3.64
C LEU A 73 -2.44 -4.35 5.06
N ILE A 74 -2.46 -3.36 5.96
CA ILE A 74 -2.74 -3.53 7.39
C ILE A 74 -4.09 -4.23 7.62
N TRP A 75 -5.16 -3.72 7.02
CA TRP A 75 -6.47 -4.32 7.27
C TRP A 75 -6.65 -5.70 6.62
N GLN A 76 -5.84 -6.03 5.61
CA GLN A 76 -5.78 -7.39 5.05
C GLN A 76 -5.00 -8.38 5.93
N GLY A 77 -4.34 -7.92 7.00
CA GLY A 77 -3.46 -8.74 7.83
C GLY A 77 -2.08 -8.96 7.22
N ILE A 78 -1.69 -8.14 6.24
CA ILE A 78 -0.35 -8.17 5.64
C ILE A 78 0.55 -7.21 6.42
N ASP A 79 1.70 -7.70 6.87
CA ASP A 79 2.71 -6.88 7.53
C ASP A 79 3.40 -5.95 6.52
N PRO A 80 3.20 -4.61 6.61
CA PRO A 80 3.80 -3.67 5.67
C PRO A 80 5.32 -3.56 5.81
N ALA A 81 5.91 -3.77 6.99
CA ALA A 81 7.36 -3.73 7.15
C ALA A 81 8.01 -4.89 6.38
N TYR A 82 7.38 -6.08 6.40
CA TYR A 82 7.84 -7.21 5.59
C TYR A 82 7.61 -6.98 4.09
N ALA A 83 6.47 -6.41 3.71
CA ALA A 83 6.19 -6.04 2.31
C ALA A 83 7.23 -5.04 1.78
N ILE A 84 7.59 -4.01 2.56
CA ILE A 84 8.65 -3.05 2.25
C ILE A 84 9.99 -3.78 2.01
N ARG A 85 10.35 -4.71 2.89
CA ARG A 85 11.60 -5.48 2.74
C ARG A 85 11.64 -6.29 1.46
N VAL A 86 10.54 -6.95 1.10
CA VAL A 86 10.45 -7.78 -0.11
C VAL A 86 10.49 -6.91 -1.36
N LEU A 87 9.67 -5.87 -1.42
CA LEU A 87 9.59 -4.97 -2.57
C LEU A 87 10.85 -4.11 -2.72
N GLY A 88 11.42 -3.64 -1.61
CA GLY A 88 12.65 -2.86 -1.61
C GLY A 88 13.84 -3.65 -2.15
N LYS A 89 14.02 -4.92 -1.71
CA LYS A 89 15.06 -5.80 -2.28
C LYS A 89 14.88 -6.05 -3.78
N ALA A 90 13.66 -5.98 -4.29
CA ALA A 90 13.37 -6.09 -5.73
C ALA A 90 13.50 -4.75 -6.49
N GLY A 91 13.89 -3.65 -5.83
CA GLY A 91 13.92 -2.30 -6.40
C GLY A 91 12.55 -1.85 -6.91
N ALA A 92 11.48 -2.28 -6.22
CA ALA A 92 10.10 -2.13 -6.68
C ALA A 92 9.27 -1.12 -5.88
N ILE A 93 9.86 -0.35 -4.96
CA ILE A 93 9.17 0.75 -4.28
C ILE A 93 9.53 2.05 -4.98
N PHE A 94 8.56 2.66 -5.66
CA PHE A 94 8.76 3.91 -6.41
C PHE A 94 8.17 5.12 -5.70
N HIS A 95 7.17 4.90 -4.87
CA HIS A 95 6.52 5.91 -4.05
C HIS A 95 5.96 5.27 -2.78
N PHE A 96 5.71 6.09 -1.75
CA PHE A 96 5.15 5.62 -0.49
C PHE A 96 4.07 6.58 0.00
N HIS A 97 2.86 6.06 0.24
CA HIS A 97 1.80 6.79 0.92
C HIS A 97 1.91 6.61 2.43
N ALA A 98 1.91 7.72 3.14
CA ALA A 98 1.83 7.73 4.60
C ALA A 98 0.36 7.84 5.01
N LYS A 99 -0.29 6.69 5.12
CA LYS A 99 -1.67 6.52 5.58
C LYS A 99 -1.75 5.35 6.54
N ASP A 100 -2.51 5.49 7.59
CA ASP A 100 -2.68 4.48 8.63
C ASP A 100 -4.05 3.80 8.55
N THR A 101 -4.20 2.68 9.22
CA THR A 101 -5.47 1.98 9.37
C THR A 101 -5.62 1.48 10.80
N LYS A 102 -6.78 1.75 11.38
CA LYS A 102 -7.19 1.12 12.63
C LYS A 102 -8.06 -0.08 12.33
N VAL A 103 -7.60 -1.27 12.69
CA VAL A 103 -8.42 -2.48 12.69
C VAL A 103 -9.18 -2.55 14.01
N ASP A 104 -10.51 -2.60 13.96
CA ASP A 104 -11.33 -2.83 15.12
C ASP A 104 -11.30 -4.32 15.48
N LYS A 105 -10.71 -4.63 16.62
CA LYS A 105 -10.50 -5.99 17.07
C LYS A 105 -11.83 -6.77 17.25
N TYR A 106 -12.85 -6.12 17.80
CA TYR A 106 -14.11 -6.79 18.14
C TYR A 106 -14.96 -6.99 16.89
N ASN A 107 -15.12 -5.95 16.07
CA ASN A 107 -15.86 -6.04 14.82
C ASN A 107 -15.21 -7.05 13.86
N THR A 108 -13.88 -7.08 13.81
CA THR A 108 -13.14 -8.04 12.99
C THR A 108 -13.31 -9.47 13.47
N MET A 109 -13.30 -9.71 14.78
CA MET A 109 -13.56 -11.05 15.34
C MET A 109 -14.95 -11.55 15.01
N LEU A 110 -15.94 -10.65 14.88
CA LEU A 110 -17.32 -10.99 14.58
C LEU A 110 -17.58 -11.13 13.07
N ASN A 111 -17.06 -10.21 12.27
CA ASN A 111 -17.45 -10.03 10.87
C ASN A 111 -16.32 -10.29 9.86
N GLY A 112 -15.09 -10.49 10.32
CA GLY A 112 -13.91 -10.54 9.47
C GLY A 112 -13.54 -9.15 8.91
N VAL A 113 -12.62 -9.13 7.96
CA VAL A 113 -12.07 -7.88 7.37
C VAL A 113 -12.73 -7.48 6.04
N LEU A 114 -13.49 -8.38 5.39
CA LEU A 114 -14.22 -8.09 4.15
C LEU A 114 -15.54 -7.36 4.48
N ASP A 115 -15.39 -6.18 5.08
CA ASP A 115 -16.50 -5.38 5.56
C ASP A 115 -17.04 -4.48 4.43
N THR A 116 -18.35 -4.56 4.18
CA THR A 116 -19.03 -3.80 3.13
C THR A 116 -19.94 -2.69 3.67
N LYS A 117 -19.87 -2.41 4.98
CA LYS A 117 -20.67 -1.31 5.58
C LYS A 117 -20.25 0.05 5.00
N PRO A 118 -21.18 1.01 4.99
CA PRO A 118 -20.86 2.39 4.56
C PRO A 118 -19.65 2.95 5.30
N TYR A 119 -18.84 3.75 4.62
CA TYR A 119 -17.58 4.26 5.19
C TYR A 119 -17.80 5.18 6.41
N GLY A 120 -18.94 5.86 6.49
CA GLY A 120 -19.33 6.69 7.63
C GLY A 120 -19.99 5.93 8.80
N ASP A 121 -20.00 4.60 8.77
CA ASP A 121 -20.48 3.78 9.90
C ASP A 121 -19.28 3.25 10.72
N GLU A 122 -18.42 4.17 11.16
CA GLU A 122 -17.10 3.91 11.73
C GLU A 122 -17.16 2.94 12.92
N ILE A 123 -18.18 3.11 13.79
CA ILE A 123 -18.30 2.31 15.01
C ILE A 123 -18.59 0.81 14.74
N ASN A 124 -19.23 0.50 13.62
CA ASN A 124 -19.61 -0.87 13.26
C ASN A 124 -18.67 -1.51 12.23
N ARG A 125 -17.76 -0.73 11.65
CA ARG A 125 -16.79 -1.24 10.66
C ARG A 125 -15.70 -2.08 11.31
N SER A 126 -15.20 -3.05 10.56
CA SER A 126 -14.05 -3.88 10.96
C SER A 126 -12.72 -3.12 10.90
N TRP A 127 -12.65 -2.05 10.14
CA TRP A 127 -11.47 -1.18 10.03
C TRP A 127 -11.86 0.18 9.45
N ILE A 128 -11.08 1.20 9.78
CA ILE A 128 -11.20 2.55 9.23
C ILE A 128 -9.80 3.11 8.94
N PHE A 129 -9.69 3.97 7.93
CA PHE A 129 -8.46 4.71 7.67
C PHE A 129 -8.26 5.78 8.74
N ARG A 130 -7.00 6.03 9.09
CA ARG A 130 -6.63 6.98 10.11
C ARG A 130 -5.41 7.80 9.68
N SER A 131 -5.29 8.99 10.24
CA SER A 131 -4.04 9.73 10.19
C SER A 131 -2.90 8.93 10.84
N CYS A 132 -1.66 9.11 10.35
CA CYS A 132 -0.49 8.37 10.84
C CYS A 132 -0.36 8.47 12.36
N GLY A 133 -0.20 7.31 13.02
CA GLY A 133 -0.11 7.20 14.48
C GLY A 133 -1.45 7.02 15.20
N TYR A 134 -2.59 7.13 14.48
CA TYR A 134 -3.92 6.90 15.07
C TYR A 134 -4.48 5.50 14.80
N GLY A 135 -3.89 4.77 13.89
CA GLY A 135 -4.14 3.35 13.67
C GLY A 135 -3.15 2.47 14.43
N ASN A 136 -1.88 2.75 14.26
CA ASN A 136 -0.76 2.00 14.81
C ASN A 136 0.25 2.95 15.48
N ASP A 137 1.03 2.43 16.41
CA ASP A 137 1.92 3.19 17.28
C ASP A 137 3.29 3.53 16.64
N TYR A 138 4.11 4.26 17.38
CA TYR A 138 5.48 4.64 16.99
C TYR A 138 6.37 3.44 16.67
N ALA A 139 6.26 2.35 17.40
CA ALA A 139 7.10 1.17 17.19
C ALA A 139 6.79 0.55 15.82
N TYR A 140 5.53 0.43 15.50
CA TYR A 140 5.05 -0.10 14.21
C TYR A 140 5.55 0.75 13.02
N TRP A 141 5.40 2.07 13.11
CA TRP A 141 5.86 3.00 12.08
C TRP A 141 7.38 3.06 11.96
N LYS A 142 8.11 3.03 13.09
CA LYS A 142 9.58 2.96 13.09
C LYS A 142 10.12 1.70 12.44
N ASP A 143 9.41 0.57 12.56
CA ASP A 143 9.79 -0.66 11.85
C ASP A 143 9.63 -0.51 10.34
N MET A 144 8.52 0.07 9.85
CA MET A 144 8.35 0.40 8.44
C MET A 144 9.45 1.34 7.93
N VAL A 145 9.71 2.43 8.63
CA VAL A 145 10.78 3.40 8.27
C VAL A 145 12.14 2.73 8.24
N SER A 146 12.45 1.89 9.24
CA SER A 146 13.71 1.15 9.28
C SER A 146 13.88 0.24 8.05
N ASN A 147 12.81 -0.42 7.62
CA ASN A 147 12.84 -1.26 6.43
C ASN A 147 12.97 -0.45 5.13
N LEU A 148 12.37 0.74 5.04
CA LEU A 148 12.58 1.67 3.92
C LEU A 148 14.06 2.09 3.83
N VAL A 149 14.65 2.51 4.96
CA VAL A 149 16.08 2.89 5.03
C VAL A 149 16.99 1.72 4.66
N MET A 150 16.76 0.53 5.23
CA MET A 150 17.57 -0.67 4.96
C MET A 150 17.52 -1.10 3.49
N THR A 151 16.43 -0.82 2.79
CA THR A 151 16.26 -1.18 1.37
C THR A 151 16.61 -0.04 0.41
N GLY A 152 17.11 1.09 0.94
CA GLY A 152 17.61 2.22 0.15
C GLY A 152 16.52 3.10 -0.46
N TYR A 153 15.31 3.11 0.10
CA TYR A 153 14.29 4.05 -0.32
C TYR A 153 14.65 5.47 0.12
N ASP A 154 14.84 6.37 -0.83
CA ASP A 154 15.27 7.76 -0.62
C ASP A 154 14.36 8.76 -1.35
N HIS A 155 13.05 8.49 -1.34
CA HIS A 155 12.04 9.37 -1.92
C HIS A 155 11.11 9.89 -0.81
N VAL A 156 10.03 10.54 -1.21
CA VAL A 156 9.07 11.15 -0.29
C VAL A 156 8.13 10.13 0.35
N LEU A 157 7.66 10.43 1.56
CA LEU A 157 6.48 9.85 2.17
C LEU A 157 5.33 10.85 2.01
N SER A 158 4.42 10.58 1.08
CA SER A 158 3.27 11.45 0.81
C SER A 158 2.14 11.14 1.78
N ILE A 159 1.74 12.11 2.58
CA ILE A 159 0.58 11.95 3.45
C ILE A 159 -0.68 11.90 2.60
N GLU A 160 -1.47 10.84 2.77
CA GLU A 160 -2.81 10.71 2.23
C GLU A 160 -3.83 10.74 3.38
N HIS A 161 -4.71 11.75 3.38
CA HIS A 161 -5.67 11.94 4.46
C HIS A 161 -7.04 11.39 4.05
N GLU A 162 -7.44 10.31 4.73
CA GLU A 162 -8.78 9.70 4.64
C GLU A 162 -9.34 9.36 6.04
N ASP A 163 -8.95 10.14 7.05
CA ASP A 163 -9.44 9.97 8.43
C ASP A 163 -10.79 10.65 8.58
N SER A 164 -11.86 9.85 8.71
CA SER A 164 -13.23 10.36 8.88
C SER A 164 -13.51 10.95 10.26
N LEU A 165 -12.59 10.78 11.23
CA LEU A 165 -12.73 11.27 12.60
C LEU A 165 -11.94 12.56 12.86
N MET A 166 -11.32 13.15 11.84
CA MET A 166 -10.56 14.41 11.92
C MET A 166 -10.87 15.30 10.73
N THR A 167 -10.75 16.62 10.91
CA THR A 167 -10.70 17.54 9.77
C THR A 167 -9.39 17.31 8.97
N VAL A 168 -9.38 17.77 7.74
CA VAL A 168 -8.18 17.65 6.87
C VAL A 168 -6.99 18.37 7.52
N GLU A 169 -7.20 19.58 8.04
CA GLU A 169 -6.16 20.38 8.67
C GLU A 169 -5.61 19.70 9.92
N GLU A 170 -6.48 19.24 10.81
CA GLU A 170 -6.05 18.53 12.02
C GLU A 170 -5.32 17.22 11.69
N GLY A 171 -5.85 16.43 10.76
CA GLY A 171 -5.26 15.16 10.37
C GLY A 171 -3.89 15.30 9.72
N LEU A 172 -3.72 16.32 8.86
CA LEU A 172 -2.42 16.62 8.24
C LEU A 172 -1.39 17.10 9.27
N ASP A 173 -1.76 18.02 10.16
CA ASP A 173 -0.87 18.55 11.20
C ASP A 173 -0.37 17.45 12.13
N LYS A 174 -1.29 16.58 12.57
CA LYS A 174 -0.96 15.43 13.43
C LYS A 174 -0.09 14.40 12.70
N ALA A 175 -0.38 14.10 11.43
CA ALA A 175 0.42 13.18 10.64
C ALA A 175 1.85 13.72 10.42
N ILE A 176 2.00 15.00 10.11
CA ILE A 176 3.31 15.66 9.95
C ILE A 176 4.12 15.57 11.25
N THR A 177 3.49 15.91 12.39
CA THR A 177 4.12 15.87 13.70
C THR A 177 4.60 14.46 14.04
N PHE A 178 3.74 13.47 13.87
CA PHE A 178 4.05 12.07 14.12
C PHE A 178 5.18 11.56 13.20
N LEU A 179 5.09 11.84 11.90
CA LEU A 179 6.10 11.38 10.94
C LEU A 179 7.47 11.99 11.20
N LYS A 180 7.56 13.25 11.62
CA LYS A 180 8.83 13.88 12.02
C LYS A 180 9.53 13.15 13.17
N GLU A 181 8.78 12.50 14.05
CA GLU A 181 9.35 11.76 15.19
C GLU A 181 9.78 10.33 14.82
N VAL A 182 9.22 9.75 13.76
CA VAL A 182 9.58 8.38 13.34
C VAL A 182 10.59 8.34 12.21
N LEU A 183 10.73 9.41 11.44
CA LEU A 183 11.70 9.51 10.35
C LEU A 183 13.12 9.71 10.88
N THR A 184 14.09 9.15 10.18
CA THR A 184 15.52 9.47 10.39
C THR A 184 15.87 10.71 9.57
N HIS A 185 16.65 11.61 10.15
CA HIS A 185 16.94 12.93 9.55
C HIS A 185 18.28 13.00 8.83
N GLU A 186 19.20 12.12 9.16
CA GLU A 186 20.56 12.11 8.59
C GLU A 186 20.72 10.95 7.61
N LYS A 187 21.32 11.26 6.45
CA LYS A 187 21.75 10.20 5.52
C LYS A 187 22.96 9.50 6.11
N LEU A 188 22.90 8.17 6.14
CA LEU A 188 24.05 7.36 6.47
C LEU A 188 24.96 7.27 5.24
N ASP A 189 26.21 7.72 5.36
CA ASP A 189 27.26 7.42 4.38
C ASP A 189 27.51 5.89 4.42
N LYS A 190 27.03 5.19 3.39
CA LYS A 190 27.24 3.74 3.24
C LYS A 190 28.09 3.47 2.02
#